data_e85094c0574def96a160bf46bbd5b0f9
#
_entry.id   e85094c0574def96a160bf46bbd5b0f9
#
_cell.length_a   1.000
_cell.length_b   1.000
_cell.length_c   1.000
_cell.angle_alpha   90.00
_cell.angle_beta   90.00
_cell.angle_gamma   90.00
#
_symmetry.space_group_name_H-M   'P 1'
#
loop_
_entity.id
_entity.type
_entity.pdbx_description
1 polymer ?
#
loop_
_entity_poly.entity_id
_entity_poly.type
_entity_poly.pdbx_seq_one_letter_code
_entity_poly.pdbx_strand_id
1 'polypeptide(L)'
;MKKLLIMAMCLASAAGAFAQEDVLKNADRALKGEMPKYAEISKSLCGAMADPTTSGQARTWFLAGKSGFGQWDQALAALQLGSDVDRKASGRALIDGYKFYLHALPLDTVVDAKGKIKTKYSKDIVKAIAAHYNDFYTAGAFLYEADDCAGAYEAWDIYTSMPQMTDLLGKLTPEAPADTTMAQNLYNMGIFAYTAKMYPEATEAFYKATLYDYPGCDAFNNAIACAGMAGNNDRKFEIAKEAFEKRGSENAGYIGEIINGYIDRKQFGNAMEWLDRAIAADGSNAQLYNAKGILIESQIPEDASPEVVQKSNEEALELYKKAVELQPENGMWNYHYGRMLSNKGVRIVDASAELPASEYNKVLEQQVFPIYRDAIIYLEKAIAADPDNTRGALPLLRNIYYNLGDNENMQRIEAMQ
;
A
#
# COMPACT_ATOMS: atom_id res chain seq x y z
N MET A 1 -25.87 4.03 55.73
CA MET A 1 -25.63 4.79 54.46
C MET A 1 -25.08 3.93 53.32
N LYS A 2 -24.02 3.10 53.48
CA LYS A 2 -23.49 2.25 52.40
C LYS A 2 -24.51 1.24 51.82
N LYS A 3 -25.38 0.63 52.64
CA LYS A 3 -26.42 -0.32 52.16
C LYS A 3 -27.52 0.34 51.34
N LEU A 4 -27.86 1.59 51.62
CA LEU A 4 -28.84 2.37 50.84
C LEU A 4 -28.27 2.83 49.50
N LEU A 5 -26.95 3.12 49.41
CA LEU A 5 -26.30 3.50 48.15
C LEU A 5 -26.18 2.30 47.19
N ILE A 6 -25.91 1.10 47.71
CA ILE A 6 -25.86 -0.14 46.90
C ILE A 6 -27.25 -0.52 46.39
N MET A 7 -28.28 -0.34 47.23
CA MET A 7 -29.66 -0.57 46.81
C MET A 7 -30.13 0.44 45.75
N ALA A 8 -29.75 1.71 45.87
CA ALA A 8 -30.06 2.73 44.85
C ALA A 8 -29.33 2.49 43.51
N MET A 9 -28.06 2.04 43.54
CA MET A 9 -27.33 1.64 42.31
C MET A 9 -27.92 0.38 41.67
N CYS A 10 -28.34 -0.61 42.47
CA CYS A 10 -29.02 -1.79 41.92
C CYS A 10 -30.41 -1.47 41.34
N LEU A 11 -31.14 -0.51 41.92
CA LEU A 11 -32.43 -0.05 41.39
C LEU A 11 -32.29 0.80 40.14
N ALA A 12 -31.25 1.64 40.04
CA ALA A 12 -30.98 2.42 38.84
C ALA A 12 -30.53 1.53 37.66
N SER A 13 -29.71 0.50 37.94
CA SER A 13 -29.31 -0.47 36.92
C SER A 13 -30.49 -1.37 36.51
N ALA A 14 -31.37 -1.75 37.40
CA ALA A 14 -32.57 -2.53 37.07
C ALA A 14 -33.58 -1.69 36.26
N ALA A 15 -33.79 -0.43 36.61
CA ALA A 15 -34.67 0.45 35.83
C ALA A 15 -34.15 0.70 34.41
N GLY A 16 -32.83 0.84 34.23
CA GLY A 16 -32.18 0.93 32.93
C GLY A 16 -32.34 -0.37 32.10
N ALA A 17 -32.14 -1.52 32.72
CA ALA A 17 -32.30 -2.83 32.08
C ALA A 17 -33.73 -3.09 31.60
N PHE A 18 -34.73 -2.75 32.39
CA PHE A 18 -36.15 -2.85 31.99
C PHE A 18 -36.49 -1.92 30.84
N ALA A 19 -35.93 -0.69 30.83
CA ALA A 19 -36.14 0.26 29.76
C ALA A 19 -35.58 -0.24 28.41
N GLN A 20 -34.42 -0.88 28.38
CA GLN A 20 -33.84 -1.41 27.15
C GLN A 20 -34.53 -2.70 26.66
N GLU A 21 -34.99 -3.56 27.55
CA GLU A 21 -35.78 -4.74 27.16
C GLU A 21 -37.13 -4.32 26.54
N ASP A 22 -37.74 -3.23 27.01
CA ASP A 22 -38.97 -2.68 26.40
C ASP A 22 -38.68 -2.04 25.03
N VAL A 23 -37.48 -1.45 24.82
CA VAL A 23 -37.02 -1.01 23.48
C VAL A 23 -37.00 -2.20 22.53
N LEU A 24 -36.41 -3.33 22.92
CA LEU A 24 -36.38 -4.54 22.08
C LEU A 24 -37.77 -5.08 21.75
N LYS A 25 -38.71 -5.09 22.72
CA LYS A 25 -40.09 -5.51 22.49
C LYS A 25 -40.83 -4.58 21.52
N ASN A 26 -40.63 -3.28 21.67
CA ASN A 26 -41.21 -2.28 20.80
C ASN A 26 -40.63 -2.34 19.37
N ALA A 27 -39.31 -2.50 19.22
CA ALA A 27 -38.66 -2.69 17.93
C ALA A 27 -39.18 -3.96 17.22
N ASP A 28 -39.29 -5.10 17.94
CA ASP A 28 -39.82 -6.35 17.37
C ASP A 28 -41.28 -6.20 16.92
N ARG A 29 -42.12 -5.46 17.68
CA ARG A 29 -43.51 -5.16 17.28
C ARG A 29 -43.56 -4.24 16.07
N ALA A 30 -42.73 -3.19 16.05
CA ALA A 30 -42.69 -2.22 14.95
C ALA A 30 -42.23 -2.87 13.64
N LEU A 31 -41.26 -3.78 13.69
CA LEU A 31 -40.75 -4.54 12.53
C LEU A 31 -41.77 -5.56 11.96
N LYS A 32 -42.83 -5.84 12.69
CA LYS A 32 -43.94 -6.70 12.24
C LYS A 32 -45.16 -5.91 11.73
N GLY A 33 -45.13 -4.57 11.83
CA GLY A 33 -46.18 -3.70 11.33
C GLY A 33 -46.25 -3.66 9.79
N GLU A 34 -47.34 -3.15 9.26
CA GLU A 34 -47.54 -3.05 7.80
C GLU A 34 -46.59 -2.08 7.12
N MET A 35 -46.18 -1.01 7.80
CA MET A 35 -45.28 0.02 7.28
C MET A 35 -44.20 0.36 8.34
N PRO A 36 -43.16 -0.49 8.52
CA PRO A 36 -42.15 -0.23 9.50
C PRO A 36 -41.31 1.01 9.15
N LYS A 37 -41.07 1.85 10.13
CA LYS A 37 -40.17 2.99 10.01
C LYS A 37 -38.75 2.55 10.37
N TYR A 38 -38.07 1.87 9.45
CA TYR A 38 -36.79 1.18 9.70
C TYR A 38 -35.72 2.10 10.26
N ALA A 39 -35.52 3.30 9.74
CA ALA A 39 -34.53 4.26 10.23
C ALA A 39 -34.78 4.69 11.69
N GLU A 40 -36.06 4.90 12.08
CA GLU A 40 -36.42 5.22 13.47
C GLU A 40 -36.17 4.03 14.39
N ILE A 41 -36.49 2.81 13.92
CA ILE A 41 -36.23 1.57 14.67
C ILE A 41 -34.76 1.36 14.88
N SER A 42 -33.92 1.48 13.83
CA SER A 42 -32.46 1.38 13.94
C SER A 42 -31.90 2.36 14.97
N LYS A 43 -32.35 3.62 14.92
CA LYS A 43 -31.94 4.64 15.89
C LYS A 43 -32.35 4.29 17.33
N SER A 44 -33.53 3.71 17.53
CA SER A 44 -34.01 3.31 18.86
C SER A 44 -33.19 2.16 19.44
N LEU A 45 -32.64 1.28 18.59
CA LEU A 45 -31.83 0.13 19.01
C LEU A 45 -30.39 0.49 19.40
N CYS A 46 -29.88 1.68 19.04
CA CYS A 46 -28.52 2.10 19.41
C CYS A 46 -28.24 2.03 20.91
N GLY A 47 -29.22 2.44 21.73
CA GLY A 47 -29.12 2.35 23.20
C GLY A 47 -29.03 0.90 23.68
N ALA A 48 -29.85 0.01 23.12
CA ALA A 48 -29.86 -1.41 23.49
C ALA A 48 -28.58 -2.15 23.05
N MET A 49 -27.97 -1.74 21.94
CA MET A 49 -26.68 -2.30 21.50
C MET A 49 -25.50 -1.88 22.41
N ALA A 50 -25.61 -0.72 23.05
CA ALA A 50 -24.59 -0.22 23.97
C ALA A 50 -24.80 -0.66 25.43
N ASP A 51 -26.00 -1.09 25.82
CA ASP A 51 -26.35 -1.44 27.18
C ASP A 51 -25.84 -2.85 27.55
N PRO A 52 -25.08 -3.02 28.66
CA PRO A 52 -24.53 -4.32 29.06
C PRO A 52 -25.57 -5.42 29.29
N THR A 53 -26.81 -5.09 29.58
CA THR A 53 -27.88 -6.07 29.82
C THR A 53 -28.51 -6.63 28.55
N THR A 54 -28.39 -5.91 27.44
CA THR A 54 -29.00 -6.27 26.15
C THR A 54 -27.98 -6.47 25.03
N SER A 55 -26.77 -5.90 25.12
CA SER A 55 -25.71 -6.07 24.11
C SER A 55 -25.20 -7.52 23.94
N GLY A 56 -25.27 -8.33 25.01
CA GLY A 56 -24.97 -9.77 24.98
C GLY A 56 -26.09 -10.65 24.43
N GLN A 57 -27.23 -10.09 24.01
CA GLN A 57 -28.36 -10.86 23.52
C GLN A 57 -28.38 -10.91 21.99
N ALA A 58 -28.42 -12.09 21.37
CA ALA A 58 -28.58 -12.25 19.92
C ALA A 58 -29.76 -11.48 19.35
N ARG A 59 -30.84 -11.36 20.14
CA ARG A 59 -32.06 -10.65 19.76
C ARG A 59 -31.80 -9.19 19.42
N THR A 60 -30.96 -8.51 20.19
CA THR A 60 -30.63 -7.10 19.98
C THR A 60 -30.04 -6.88 18.58
N TRP A 61 -29.05 -7.64 18.25
CA TRP A 61 -28.33 -7.55 16.98
C TRP A 61 -29.15 -8.10 15.80
N PHE A 62 -29.97 -9.12 16.04
CA PHE A 62 -30.91 -9.62 15.03
C PHE A 62 -31.95 -8.56 14.62
N LEU A 63 -32.53 -7.84 15.58
CA LEU A 63 -33.48 -6.78 15.30
C LEU A 63 -32.80 -5.59 14.60
N ALA A 64 -31.61 -5.25 14.99
CA ALA A 64 -30.82 -4.19 14.35
C ALA A 64 -30.47 -4.58 12.89
N GLY A 65 -30.03 -5.81 12.66
CA GLY A 65 -29.76 -6.34 11.32
C GLY A 65 -31.01 -6.33 10.42
N LYS A 66 -32.13 -6.81 10.97
CA LYS A 66 -33.41 -6.80 10.27
C LYS A 66 -33.88 -5.37 9.91
N SER A 67 -33.59 -4.40 10.80
CA SER A 67 -33.95 -3.01 10.53
C SER A 67 -33.08 -2.41 9.42
N GLY A 68 -31.76 -2.68 9.41
CA GLY A 68 -30.87 -2.22 8.35
C GLY A 68 -31.25 -2.77 6.98
N PHE A 69 -31.49 -4.08 6.88
CA PHE A 69 -31.89 -4.72 5.64
C PHE A 69 -33.27 -4.21 5.16
N GLY A 70 -34.23 -4.05 6.09
CA GLY A 70 -35.54 -3.50 5.74
C GLY A 70 -35.51 -2.04 5.28
N GLN A 71 -34.56 -1.22 5.79
CA GLN A 71 -34.32 0.14 5.28
C GLN A 71 -33.81 0.11 3.84
N TRP A 72 -32.92 -0.82 3.50
CA TRP A 72 -32.47 -1.04 2.13
C TRP A 72 -33.60 -1.47 1.21
N ASP A 73 -34.39 -2.50 1.59
CA ASP A 73 -35.54 -2.99 0.81
C ASP A 73 -36.55 -1.88 0.53
N GLN A 74 -36.81 -1.06 1.55
CA GLN A 74 -37.73 0.08 1.42
C GLN A 74 -37.23 1.13 0.44
N ALA A 75 -35.89 1.40 0.45
CA ALA A 75 -35.27 2.31 -0.50
C ALA A 75 -35.36 1.79 -1.93
N LEU A 76 -35.04 0.50 -2.15
CA LEU A 76 -35.17 -0.10 -3.48
C LEU A 76 -36.60 -0.06 -4.01
N ALA A 77 -37.61 -0.38 -3.17
CA ALA A 77 -38.98 -0.29 -3.54
C ALA A 77 -39.42 1.14 -3.89
N ALA A 78 -38.93 2.14 -3.15
CA ALA A 78 -39.22 3.55 -3.44
C ALA A 78 -38.59 3.99 -4.78
N LEU A 79 -37.36 3.56 -5.08
CA LEU A 79 -36.72 3.82 -6.39
C LEU A 79 -37.50 3.20 -7.56
N GLN A 80 -38.00 1.97 -7.39
CA GLN A 80 -38.83 1.31 -8.42
C GLN A 80 -40.13 2.08 -8.70
N LEU A 81 -40.62 2.82 -7.71
CA LEU A 81 -41.81 3.70 -7.84
C LEU A 81 -41.46 5.11 -8.32
N GLY A 82 -40.18 5.36 -8.69
CA GLY A 82 -39.74 6.65 -9.20
C GLY A 82 -39.49 7.72 -8.11
N SER A 83 -39.45 7.32 -6.84
CA SER A 83 -39.15 8.23 -5.73
C SER A 83 -37.64 8.42 -5.58
N ASP A 84 -37.22 9.62 -5.20
CA ASP A 84 -35.84 9.86 -4.79
C ASP A 84 -35.56 9.28 -3.39
N VAL A 85 -34.36 8.75 -3.17
CA VAL A 85 -33.96 8.12 -1.91
C VAL A 85 -32.55 8.58 -1.50
N ASP A 86 -32.33 8.61 -0.20
CA ASP A 86 -30.98 8.81 0.33
C ASP A 86 -30.14 7.53 0.11
N ARG A 87 -29.42 7.50 -1.03
CA ARG A 87 -28.59 6.37 -1.45
C ARG A 87 -27.49 6.05 -0.45
N LYS A 88 -26.90 7.09 0.16
CA LYS A 88 -25.84 6.92 1.16
C LYS A 88 -26.38 6.27 2.42
N ALA A 89 -27.47 6.81 2.98
CA ALA A 89 -28.06 6.25 4.20
C ALA A 89 -28.58 4.82 3.97
N SER A 90 -29.16 4.52 2.80
CA SER A 90 -29.65 3.17 2.47
C SER A 90 -28.52 2.16 2.33
N GLY A 91 -27.46 2.51 1.58
CA GLY A 91 -26.30 1.64 1.41
C GLY A 91 -25.58 1.36 2.73
N ARG A 92 -25.40 2.39 3.56
CA ARG A 92 -24.83 2.22 4.91
C ARG A 92 -25.71 1.36 5.80
N ALA A 93 -27.03 1.49 5.73
CA ALA A 93 -27.96 0.66 6.51
C ALA A 93 -27.83 -0.83 6.16
N LEU A 94 -27.64 -1.18 4.89
CA LEU A 94 -27.42 -2.58 4.47
C LEU A 94 -26.09 -3.12 5.05
N ILE A 95 -24.99 -2.35 4.94
CA ILE A 95 -23.69 -2.74 5.49
C ILE A 95 -23.77 -2.93 7.00
N ASP A 96 -24.34 -1.97 7.73
CA ASP A 96 -24.48 -2.04 9.17
C ASP A 96 -25.38 -3.22 9.56
N GLY A 97 -26.47 -3.42 8.85
CA GLY A 97 -27.37 -4.56 9.04
C GLY A 97 -26.65 -5.91 8.90
N TYR A 98 -25.76 -6.04 7.92
CA TYR A 98 -24.91 -7.22 7.74
C TYR A 98 -23.96 -7.42 8.94
N LYS A 99 -23.28 -6.37 9.36
CA LYS A 99 -22.39 -6.42 10.54
C LYS A 99 -23.15 -6.82 11.81
N PHE A 100 -24.35 -6.29 11.99
CA PHE A 100 -25.21 -6.66 13.12
C PHE A 100 -25.65 -8.13 13.06
N TYR A 101 -25.98 -8.65 11.90
CA TYR A 101 -26.29 -10.05 11.73
C TYR A 101 -25.10 -10.96 12.04
N LEU A 102 -23.90 -10.61 11.56
CA LEU A 102 -22.69 -11.36 11.90
C LEU A 102 -22.42 -11.33 13.41
N HIS A 103 -22.70 -10.20 14.10
CA HIS A 103 -22.55 -10.10 15.54
C HIS A 103 -23.59 -10.94 16.30
N ALA A 104 -24.81 -11.08 15.77
CA ALA A 104 -25.85 -11.90 16.38
C ALA A 104 -25.54 -13.39 16.39
N LEU A 105 -24.86 -13.91 15.35
CA LEU A 105 -24.65 -15.35 15.14
C LEU A 105 -23.94 -16.07 16.31
N PRO A 106 -22.79 -15.60 16.82
CA PRO A 106 -22.13 -16.24 17.95
C PRO A 106 -22.92 -16.15 19.26
N LEU A 107 -23.80 -15.16 19.37
CA LEU A 107 -24.67 -14.96 20.54
C LEU A 107 -25.93 -15.83 20.49
N ASP A 108 -26.31 -16.36 19.32
CA ASP A 108 -27.50 -17.18 19.11
C ASP A 108 -27.25 -18.66 19.41
N THR A 109 -26.49 -18.96 20.46
CA THR A 109 -26.17 -20.31 20.88
C THR A 109 -26.75 -20.58 22.27
N VAL A 110 -27.88 -21.28 22.31
CA VAL A 110 -28.47 -21.75 23.58
C VAL A 110 -28.20 -23.25 23.71
N VAL A 111 -27.46 -23.64 24.74
CA VAL A 111 -27.25 -25.06 25.07
C VAL A 111 -28.42 -25.53 25.93
N ASP A 112 -29.17 -26.51 25.47
CA ASP A 112 -30.27 -27.08 26.24
C ASP A 112 -29.76 -28.02 27.36
N ALA A 113 -30.64 -28.47 28.22
CA ALA A 113 -30.31 -29.32 29.36
C ALA A 113 -29.68 -30.69 28.95
N LYS A 114 -29.72 -31.02 27.66
CA LYS A 114 -29.09 -32.24 27.09
C LYS A 114 -27.79 -31.94 26.35
N GLY A 115 -27.24 -30.72 26.48
CA GLY A 115 -26.01 -30.29 25.79
C GLY A 115 -26.18 -30.00 24.29
N LYS A 116 -27.44 -29.95 23.77
CA LYS A 116 -27.69 -29.66 22.36
C LYS A 116 -27.76 -28.17 22.12
N ILE A 117 -27.01 -27.70 21.15
CA ILE A 117 -27.05 -26.29 20.70
C ILE A 117 -28.36 -26.07 19.93
N LYS A 118 -29.13 -25.05 20.37
CA LYS A 118 -30.31 -24.56 19.68
C LYS A 118 -30.07 -23.11 19.26
N THR A 119 -30.41 -22.80 18.03
CA THR A 119 -30.38 -21.42 17.50
C THR A 119 -31.80 -20.95 17.23
N LYS A 120 -32.05 -19.68 17.45
CA LYS A 120 -33.36 -19.03 17.22
C LYS A 120 -33.37 -18.15 15.98
N TYR A 121 -32.28 -17.43 15.73
CA TYR A 121 -32.18 -16.41 14.71
C TYR A 121 -31.25 -16.79 13.55
N SER A 122 -30.27 -17.67 13.79
CA SER A 122 -29.19 -17.98 12.85
C SER A 122 -29.70 -18.41 11.47
N LYS A 123 -30.77 -19.20 11.40
CA LYS A 123 -31.33 -19.64 10.13
C LYS A 123 -31.90 -18.47 9.31
N ASP A 124 -32.58 -17.52 9.95
CA ASP A 124 -33.17 -16.37 9.28
C ASP A 124 -32.08 -15.38 8.90
N ILE A 125 -31.04 -15.20 9.73
CA ILE A 125 -29.87 -14.38 9.43
C ILE A 125 -29.18 -14.87 8.16
N VAL A 126 -28.83 -16.18 8.11
CA VAL A 126 -28.13 -16.78 6.96
C VAL A 126 -28.94 -16.62 5.68
N LYS A 127 -30.26 -16.84 5.74
CA LYS A 127 -31.17 -16.63 4.60
C LYS A 127 -31.19 -15.17 4.15
N ALA A 128 -31.28 -14.23 5.10
CA ALA A 128 -31.31 -12.80 4.78
C ALA A 128 -30.01 -12.35 4.11
N ILE A 129 -28.85 -12.75 4.65
CA ILE A 129 -27.53 -12.45 4.07
C ILE A 129 -27.45 -12.99 2.64
N ALA A 130 -27.77 -14.25 2.42
CA ALA A 130 -27.68 -14.86 1.10
C ALA A 130 -28.65 -14.23 0.08
N ALA A 131 -29.86 -13.86 0.51
CA ALA A 131 -30.85 -13.22 -0.36
C ALA A 131 -30.42 -11.84 -0.87
N HIS A 132 -29.63 -11.10 -0.07
CA HIS A 132 -29.17 -9.75 -0.41
C HIS A 132 -27.77 -9.72 -1.06
N TYR A 133 -27.28 -10.85 -1.54
CA TYR A 133 -25.94 -10.93 -2.17
C TYR A 133 -25.72 -9.84 -3.22
N ASN A 134 -26.57 -9.75 -4.22
CA ASN A 134 -26.46 -8.77 -5.30
C ASN A 134 -26.72 -7.34 -4.85
N ASP A 135 -27.42 -7.17 -3.74
CA ASP A 135 -27.71 -5.84 -3.18
C ASP A 135 -26.45 -5.14 -2.68
N PHE A 136 -25.43 -5.90 -2.19
CA PHE A 136 -24.15 -5.32 -1.81
C PHE A 136 -23.40 -4.73 -3.00
N TYR A 137 -23.54 -5.32 -4.21
CA TYR A 137 -23.00 -4.71 -5.41
C TYR A 137 -23.68 -3.38 -5.73
N THR A 138 -25.02 -3.35 -5.68
CA THR A 138 -25.82 -2.15 -5.93
C THR A 138 -25.57 -1.08 -4.86
N ALA A 139 -25.46 -1.47 -3.59
CA ALA A 139 -25.17 -0.56 -2.49
C ALA A 139 -23.78 0.09 -2.65
N GLY A 140 -22.78 -0.66 -3.10
CA GLY A 140 -21.47 -0.10 -3.40
C GLY A 140 -21.51 0.96 -4.49
N ALA A 141 -22.28 0.72 -5.57
CA ALA A 141 -22.48 1.73 -6.62
C ALA A 141 -23.18 2.99 -6.07
N PHE A 142 -24.22 2.84 -5.25
CA PHE A 142 -24.91 3.96 -4.61
C PHE A 142 -24.02 4.79 -3.70
N LEU A 143 -23.18 4.11 -2.93
CA LEU A 143 -22.23 4.76 -2.02
C LEU A 143 -21.15 5.53 -2.79
N TYR A 144 -20.66 4.95 -3.88
CA TYR A 144 -19.68 5.63 -4.75
C TYR A 144 -20.29 6.88 -5.40
N GLU A 145 -21.51 6.79 -5.95
CA GLU A 145 -22.24 7.95 -6.51
C GLU A 145 -22.52 9.05 -5.47
N ALA A 146 -22.56 8.67 -4.19
CA ALA A 146 -22.75 9.59 -3.06
C ALA A 146 -21.44 10.03 -2.39
N ASP A 147 -20.30 9.92 -3.08
CA ASP A 147 -18.95 10.26 -2.60
C ASP A 147 -18.53 9.52 -1.31
N ASP A 148 -19.13 8.36 -1.03
CA ASP A 148 -18.79 7.51 0.09
C ASP A 148 -17.92 6.32 -0.34
N CYS A 149 -16.70 6.62 -0.80
CA CYS A 149 -15.77 5.61 -1.30
C CYS A 149 -15.42 4.51 -0.26
N ALA A 150 -15.35 4.87 1.02
CA ALA A 150 -15.12 3.89 2.09
C ALA A 150 -16.29 2.91 2.20
N GLY A 151 -17.53 3.42 2.15
CA GLY A 151 -18.73 2.57 2.13
C GLY A 151 -18.83 1.73 0.86
N ALA A 152 -18.47 2.29 -0.29
CA ALA A 152 -18.45 1.56 -1.56
C ALA A 152 -17.49 0.36 -1.48
N TYR A 153 -16.28 0.59 -0.94
CA TYR A 153 -15.31 -0.49 -0.69
C TYR A 153 -15.90 -1.57 0.23
N GLU A 154 -16.47 -1.17 1.39
CA GLU A 154 -17.04 -2.12 2.34
C GLU A 154 -18.16 -2.98 1.73
N ALA A 155 -19.05 -2.38 0.94
CA ALA A 155 -20.15 -3.10 0.29
C ALA A 155 -19.61 -4.13 -0.73
N TRP A 156 -18.64 -3.74 -1.54
CA TRP A 156 -18.04 -4.63 -2.54
C TRP A 156 -17.11 -5.68 -1.93
N ASP A 157 -16.50 -5.41 -0.78
CA ASP A 157 -15.75 -6.43 -0.04
C ASP A 157 -16.69 -7.53 0.47
N ILE A 158 -17.87 -7.17 0.97
CA ILE A 158 -18.91 -8.15 1.34
C ILE A 158 -19.34 -8.94 0.09
N TYR A 159 -19.63 -8.27 -1.02
CA TYR A 159 -20.05 -8.90 -2.26
C TYR A 159 -19.02 -9.91 -2.78
N THR A 160 -17.76 -9.51 -2.88
CA THR A 160 -16.68 -10.34 -3.46
C THR A 160 -16.23 -11.48 -2.55
N SER A 161 -16.41 -11.34 -1.23
CA SER A 161 -16.06 -12.39 -0.26
C SER A 161 -17.19 -13.40 0.01
N MET A 162 -18.45 -13.04 -0.22
CA MET A 162 -19.59 -13.90 0.10
C MET A 162 -19.58 -15.27 -0.58
N PRO A 163 -19.12 -15.44 -1.85
CA PRO A 163 -18.98 -16.75 -2.49
C PRO A 163 -18.02 -17.72 -1.78
N GLN A 164 -17.15 -17.20 -0.92
CA GLN A 164 -16.18 -17.99 -0.16
C GLN A 164 -16.67 -18.35 1.25
N MET A 165 -17.85 -17.83 1.67
CA MET A 165 -18.42 -18.02 3.01
C MET A 165 -19.21 -19.35 3.12
N THR A 166 -18.67 -20.44 2.59
CA THR A 166 -19.32 -21.76 2.52
C THR A 166 -19.68 -22.32 3.89
N ASP A 167 -18.85 -22.10 4.90
CA ASP A 167 -19.09 -22.57 6.28
C ASP A 167 -20.31 -21.87 6.92
N LEU A 168 -20.51 -20.59 6.58
CA LEU A 168 -21.65 -19.82 7.08
C LEU A 168 -22.93 -20.07 6.28
N LEU A 169 -22.83 -19.98 4.96
CA LEU A 169 -24.00 -19.98 4.07
C LEU A 169 -24.42 -21.38 3.61
N GLY A 170 -23.50 -22.35 3.65
CA GLY A 170 -23.77 -23.74 3.26
C GLY A 170 -24.32 -23.82 1.83
N LYS A 171 -25.53 -24.41 1.70
CA LYS A 171 -26.21 -24.53 0.40
C LYS A 171 -26.74 -23.20 -0.18
N LEU A 172 -26.71 -22.11 0.59
CA LEU A 172 -27.14 -20.78 0.16
C LEU A 172 -25.97 -19.90 -0.28
N THR A 173 -24.76 -20.46 -0.31
CA THR A 173 -23.58 -19.75 -0.83
C THR A 173 -23.81 -19.36 -2.29
N PRO A 174 -23.69 -18.06 -2.63
CA PRO A 174 -23.87 -17.62 -4.01
C PRO A 174 -22.70 -18.12 -4.88
N GLU A 175 -22.97 -18.23 -6.18
CA GLU A 175 -21.91 -18.46 -7.16
C GLU A 175 -21.02 -17.21 -7.29
N ALA A 176 -19.72 -17.42 -7.43
CA ALA A 176 -18.80 -16.34 -7.70
C ALA A 176 -19.07 -15.72 -9.10
N PRO A 177 -18.89 -14.41 -9.28
CA PRO A 177 -18.91 -13.82 -10.62
C PRO A 177 -17.84 -14.47 -11.51
N ALA A 178 -18.01 -14.34 -12.84
CA ALA A 178 -16.95 -14.73 -13.77
C ALA A 178 -15.63 -14.02 -13.46
N ASP A 179 -14.50 -14.68 -13.72
CA ASP A 179 -13.15 -14.19 -13.34
C ASP A 179 -12.88 -12.75 -13.81
N THR A 180 -13.27 -12.39 -15.02
CA THR A 180 -13.14 -11.02 -15.55
C THR A 180 -13.95 -10.01 -14.75
N THR A 181 -15.18 -10.36 -14.34
CA THR A 181 -16.02 -9.50 -13.49
C THR A 181 -15.45 -9.40 -12.08
N MET A 182 -14.96 -10.51 -11.52
CA MET A 182 -14.32 -10.52 -10.21
C MET A 182 -13.08 -9.64 -10.19
N ALA A 183 -12.22 -9.77 -11.20
CA ALA A 183 -11.02 -8.94 -11.35
C ALA A 183 -11.34 -7.45 -11.44
N GLN A 184 -12.36 -7.08 -12.24
CA GLN A 184 -12.81 -5.70 -12.37
C GLN A 184 -13.35 -5.15 -11.06
N ASN A 185 -14.14 -5.94 -10.34
CA ASN A 185 -14.69 -5.52 -9.04
C ASN A 185 -13.58 -5.30 -8.02
N LEU A 186 -12.62 -6.21 -7.93
CA LEU A 186 -11.47 -6.09 -7.03
C LEU A 186 -10.59 -4.88 -7.39
N TYR A 187 -10.39 -4.62 -8.68
CA TYR A 187 -9.64 -3.45 -9.14
C TYR A 187 -10.36 -2.15 -8.76
N ASN A 188 -11.67 -2.06 -9.00
CA ASN A 188 -12.48 -0.89 -8.62
C ASN A 188 -12.52 -0.70 -7.10
N MET A 189 -12.58 -1.79 -6.31
CA MET A 189 -12.44 -1.72 -4.84
C MET A 189 -11.11 -1.08 -4.44
N GLY A 190 -10.02 -1.43 -5.13
CA GLY A 190 -8.72 -0.79 -4.94
C GLY A 190 -8.78 0.72 -5.18
N ILE A 191 -9.48 1.16 -6.24
CA ILE A 191 -9.70 2.58 -6.53
C ILE A 191 -10.52 3.26 -5.42
N PHE A 192 -11.59 2.64 -4.93
CA PHE A 192 -12.41 3.18 -3.86
C PHE A 192 -11.62 3.34 -2.56
N ALA A 193 -10.90 2.29 -2.17
CA ALA A 193 -10.04 2.33 -0.99
C ALA A 193 -8.92 3.38 -1.11
N TYR A 194 -8.28 3.47 -2.28
CA TYR A 194 -7.27 4.50 -2.56
C TYR A 194 -7.84 5.91 -2.41
N THR A 195 -9.02 6.17 -3.00
CA THR A 195 -9.71 7.46 -2.93
C THR A 195 -10.08 7.82 -1.49
N ALA A 196 -10.48 6.82 -0.70
CA ALA A 196 -10.77 6.95 0.72
C ALA A 196 -9.50 7.03 1.62
N LYS A 197 -8.29 6.96 1.02
CA LYS A 197 -6.99 6.90 1.71
C LYS A 197 -6.81 5.69 2.63
N MET A 198 -7.54 4.62 2.34
CA MET A 198 -7.44 3.32 3.00
C MET A 198 -6.37 2.49 2.26
N TYR A 199 -5.10 2.93 2.37
CA TYR A 199 -4.02 2.36 1.56
C TYR A 199 -3.73 0.87 1.82
N PRO A 200 -3.81 0.35 3.06
CA PRO A 200 -3.69 -1.08 3.30
C PRO A 200 -4.76 -1.91 2.56
N GLU A 201 -6.01 -1.46 2.62
CA GLU A 201 -7.15 -2.10 1.96
C GLU A 201 -7.03 -1.99 0.43
N ALA A 202 -6.59 -0.82 -0.08
CA ALA A 202 -6.32 -0.62 -1.50
C ALA A 202 -5.23 -1.58 -2.01
N THR A 203 -4.16 -1.77 -1.22
CA THR A 203 -3.08 -2.72 -1.53
C THR A 203 -3.64 -4.12 -1.75
N GLU A 204 -4.44 -4.62 -0.79
CA GLU A 204 -4.95 -5.99 -0.86
C GLU A 204 -6.02 -6.16 -1.95
N ALA A 205 -6.83 -5.15 -2.22
CA ALA A 205 -7.81 -5.20 -3.29
C ALA A 205 -7.15 -5.24 -4.67
N PHE A 206 -6.18 -4.37 -4.95
CA PHE A 206 -5.39 -4.41 -6.18
C PHE A 206 -4.59 -5.71 -6.30
N TYR A 207 -3.98 -6.18 -5.21
CA TYR A 207 -3.24 -7.45 -5.23
C TYR A 207 -4.16 -8.64 -5.54
N LYS A 208 -5.34 -8.73 -4.92
CA LYS A 208 -6.32 -9.78 -5.25
C LYS A 208 -6.74 -9.73 -6.72
N ALA A 209 -6.85 -8.54 -7.33
CA ALA A 209 -7.15 -8.41 -8.76
C ALA A 209 -6.07 -9.06 -9.66
N THR A 210 -4.80 -9.11 -9.21
CA THR A 210 -3.70 -9.76 -9.95
C THR A 210 -3.80 -11.29 -10.01
N LEU A 211 -4.67 -11.89 -9.18
CA LEU A 211 -4.91 -13.33 -9.20
C LEU A 211 -5.75 -13.77 -10.42
N TYR A 212 -6.35 -12.80 -11.10
CA TYR A 212 -7.15 -12.98 -12.30
C TYR A 212 -6.44 -12.38 -13.51
N ASP A 213 -6.56 -13.01 -14.66
CA ASP A 213 -5.99 -12.49 -15.91
C ASP A 213 -6.95 -11.42 -16.49
N TYR A 214 -6.81 -10.17 -16.02
CA TYR A 214 -7.62 -9.06 -16.48
C TYR A 214 -6.77 -8.10 -17.32
N PRO A 215 -6.97 -8.06 -18.66
CA PRO A 215 -6.19 -7.21 -19.54
C PRO A 215 -6.49 -5.73 -19.30
N GLY A 216 -5.44 -4.91 -19.33
CA GLY A 216 -5.56 -3.44 -19.32
C GLY A 216 -5.56 -2.78 -17.94
N CYS A 217 -5.41 -3.52 -16.84
CA CYS A 217 -5.19 -2.91 -15.55
C CYS A 217 -3.79 -3.22 -14.99
N ASP A 218 -3.18 -2.17 -14.46
CA ASP A 218 -1.87 -2.25 -13.82
C ASP A 218 -2.02 -2.50 -12.31
N ALA A 219 -2.68 -3.63 -11.99
CA ALA A 219 -3.01 -3.97 -10.61
C ALA A 219 -1.78 -4.20 -9.73
N PHE A 220 -0.70 -4.75 -10.28
CA PHE A 220 0.56 -4.92 -9.54
C PHE A 220 1.19 -3.57 -9.18
N ASN A 221 1.32 -2.64 -10.14
CA ASN A 221 1.90 -1.33 -9.86
C ASN A 221 1.04 -0.54 -8.85
N ASN A 222 -0.28 -0.62 -8.97
CA ASN A 222 -1.17 0.03 -8.01
C ASN A 222 -1.06 -0.58 -6.60
N ALA A 223 -0.97 -1.92 -6.49
CA ALA A 223 -0.76 -2.58 -5.20
C ALA A 223 0.59 -2.20 -4.57
N ILE A 224 1.67 -2.17 -5.35
CA ILE A 224 3.01 -1.75 -4.92
C ILE A 224 2.99 -0.30 -4.45
N ALA A 225 2.38 0.60 -5.21
CA ALA A 225 2.27 2.01 -4.84
C ALA A 225 1.49 2.21 -3.54
N CYS A 226 0.33 1.55 -3.41
CA CYS A 226 -0.49 1.61 -2.20
C CYS A 226 0.23 1.03 -0.97
N ALA A 227 0.97 -0.08 -1.12
CA ALA A 227 1.79 -0.64 -0.05
C ALA A 227 2.85 0.36 0.43
N GLY A 228 3.49 1.08 -0.50
CA GLY A 228 4.42 2.17 -0.19
C GLY A 228 3.74 3.32 0.58
N MET A 229 2.55 3.76 0.13
CA MET A 229 1.76 4.79 0.81
C MET A 229 1.29 4.36 2.21
N ALA A 230 1.04 3.06 2.40
CA ALA A 230 0.73 2.47 3.70
C ALA A 230 1.96 2.34 4.62
N GLY A 231 3.17 2.61 4.13
CA GLY A 231 4.43 2.38 4.85
C GLY A 231 4.77 0.90 5.03
N ASN A 232 4.12 0.00 4.29
CA ASN A 232 4.34 -1.44 4.39
C ASN A 232 5.37 -1.91 3.34
N ASN A 233 6.64 -1.62 3.60
CA ASN A 233 7.74 -1.96 2.70
C ASN A 233 7.92 -3.48 2.53
N ASP A 234 7.54 -4.29 3.53
CA ASP A 234 7.59 -5.75 3.40
C ASP A 234 6.57 -6.24 2.37
N ARG A 235 5.33 -5.77 2.46
CA ARG A 235 4.28 -6.13 1.50
C ARG A 235 4.60 -5.64 0.09
N LYS A 236 5.10 -4.41 -0.03
CA LYS A 236 5.59 -3.83 -1.28
C LYS A 236 6.62 -4.73 -1.96
N PHE A 237 7.62 -5.17 -1.21
CA PHE A 237 8.69 -6.06 -1.69
C PHE A 237 8.15 -7.42 -2.14
N GLU A 238 7.28 -8.08 -1.36
CA GLU A 238 6.71 -9.38 -1.73
C GLU A 238 5.86 -9.29 -3.00
N ILE A 239 5.02 -8.24 -3.12
CA ILE A 239 4.22 -8.01 -4.33
C ILE A 239 5.12 -7.75 -5.54
N ALA A 240 6.21 -6.97 -5.40
CA ALA A 240 7.13 -6.71 -6.49
C ALA A 240 7.83 -7.99 -6.99
N LYS A 241 8.23 -8.89 -6.09
CA LYS A 241 8.79 -10.21 -6.45
C LYS A 241 7.80 -11.05 -7.25
N GLU A 242 6.58 -11.15 -6.78
CA GLU A 242 5.54 -11.93 -7.46
C GLU A 242 5.18 -11.32 -8.83
N ALA A 243 5.11 -9.97 -8.91
CA ALA A 243 4.89 -9.27 -10.15
C ALA A 243 5.98 -9.58 -11.19
N PHE A 244 7.25 -9.59 -10.75
CA PHE A 244 8.37 -9.96 -11.61
C PHE A 244 8.28 -11.41 -12.07
N GLU A 245 7.94 -12.36 -11.20
CA GLU A 245 7.80 -13.77 -11.56
C GLU A 245 6.68 -14.00 -12.59
N LYS A 246 5.57 -13.28 -12.46
CA LYS A 246 4.40 -13.42 -13.35
C LYS A 246 4.51 -12.64 -14.65
N ARG A 247 5.11 -11.45 -14.62
CA ARG A 247 5.16 -10.51 -15.75
C ARG A 247 6.54 -10.37 -16.37
N GLY A 248 7.57 -10.95 -15.75
CA GLY A 248 8.94 -10.89 -16.21
C GLY A 248 9.53 -9.48 -16.14
N SER A 249 10.49 -9.22 -17.05
CA SER A 249 11.20 -7.94 -17.12
C SER A 249 10.42 -6.80 -17.80
N GLU A 250 9.15 -7.00 -18.13
CA GLU A 250 8.35 -6.00 -18.85
C GLU A 250 8.22 -4.67 -18.08
N ASN A 251 8.43 -4.70 -16.77
CA ASN A 251 8.42 -3.51 -15.95
C ASN A 251 9.68 -3.39 -15.08
N ALA A 252 10.61 -2.55 -15.52
CA ALA A 252 11.84 -2.25 -14.77
C ALA A 252 11.58 -1.73 -13.33
N GLY A 253 10.39 -1.19 -13.06
CA GLY A 253 9.98 -0.72 -11.74
C GLY A 253 9.96 -1.84 -10.69
N TYR A 254 9.55 -3.05 -11.04
CA TYR A 254 9.54 -4.19 -10.12
C TYR A 254 10.95 -4.53 -9.63
N ILE A 255 11.92 -4.51 -10.55
CA ILE A 255 13.32 -4.78 -10.23
C ILE A 255 13.86 -3.77 -9.24
N GLY A 256 13.57 -2.48 -9.44
CA GLY A 256 13.97 -1.41 -8.52
C GLY A 256 13.43 -1.63 -7.10
N GLU A 257 12.15 -2.00 -6.99
CA GLU A 257 11.53 -2.27 -5.69
C GLU A 257 12.09 -3.52 -5.00
N ILE A 258 12.43 -4.55 -5.76
CA ILE A 258 13.06 -5.77 -5.23
C ILE A 258 14.47 -5.46 -4.72
N ILE A 259 15.27 -4.73 -5.50
CA ILE A 259 16.62 -4.35 -5.10
C ILE A 259 16.58 -3.48 -3.85
N ASN A 260 15.73 -2.44 -3.82
CA ASN A 260 15.55 -1.58 -2.66
C ASN A 260 15.12 -2.39 -1.42
N GLY A 261 14.19 -3.32 -1.60
CA GLY A 261 13.73 -4.19 -0.52
C GLY A 261 14.84 -5.09 0.06
N TYR A 262 15.78 -5.56 -0.74
CA TYR A 262 16.95 -6.28 -0.26
C TYR A 262 17.95 -5.36 0.43
N ILE A 263 18.16 -4.14 -0.09
CA ILE A 263 19.05 -3.13 0.52
C ILE A 263 18.53 -2.73 1.90
N ASP A 264 17.23 -2.45 2.03
CA ASP A 264 16.59 -2.09 3.32
C ASP A 264 16.79 -3.18 4.38
N ARG A 265 16.81 -4.44 3.94
CA ARG A 265 17.07 -5.63 4.80
C ARG A 265 18.56 -5.93 4.99
N LYS A 266 19.45 -5.10 4.46
CA LYS A 266 20.91 -5.32 4.44
C LYS A 266 21.31 -6.67 3.82
N GLN A 267 20.50 -7.18 2.91
CA GLN A 267 20.74 -8.41 2.16
C GLN A 267 21.45 -8.10 0.82
N PHE A 268 22.60 -7.46 0.91
CA PHE A 268 23.28 -6.90 -0.25
C PHE A 268 23.70 -7.95 -1.30
N GLY A 269 24.01 -9.18 -0.86
CA GLY A 269 24.29 -10.28 -1.79
C GLY A 269 23.09 -10.58 -2.69
N ASN A 270 21.89 -10.66 -2.11
CA ASN A 270 20.66 -10.88 -2.88
C ASN A 270 20.37 -9.69 -3.81
N ALA A 271 20.57 -8.45 -3.35
CA ALA A 271 20.42 -7.26 -4.19
C ALA A 271 21.36 -7.31 -5.41
N MET A 272 22.61 -7.76 -5.21
CA MET A 272 23.60 -7.91 -6.28
C MET A 272 23.18 -8.99 -7.30
N GLU A 273 22.73 -10.15 -6.84
CA GLU A 273 22.24 -11.22 -7.71
C GLU A 273 21.06 -10.76 -8.56
N TRP A 274 20.13 -9.97 -7.97
CA TRP A 274 19.00 -9.43 -8.71
C TRP A 274 19.42 -8.39 -9.75
N LEU A 275 20.40 -7.55 -9.44
CA LEU A 275 20.99 -6.62 -10.40
C LEU A 275 21.63 -7.37 -11.57
N ASP A 276 22.39 -8.44 -11.30
CA ASP A 276 23.00 -9.25 -12.35
C ASP A 276 21.98 -9.94 -13.26
N ARG A 277 20.93 -10.50 -12.66
CA ARG A 277 19.80 -11.08 -13.43
C ARG A 277 19.08 -10.03 -14.30
N ALA A 278 18.87 -8.84 -13.72
CA ALA A 278 18.21 -7.75 -14.42
C ALA A 278 19.05 -7.23 -15.60
N ILE A 279 20.35 -7.05 -15.40
CA ILE A 279 21.31 -6.65 -16.44
C ILE A 279 21.39 -7.72 -17.55
N ALA A 280 21.38 -9.01 -17.17
CA ALA A 280 21.38 -10.11 -18.14
C ALA A 280 20.08 -10.15 -18.98
N ALA A 281 18.96 -9.77 -18.40
CA ALA A 281 17.67 -9.71 -19.09
C ALA A 281 17.53 -8.44 -19.97
N ASP A 282 18.01 -7.30 -19.50
CA ASP A 282 18.00 -6.02 -20.23
C ASP A 282 19.31 -5.28 -20.02
N GLY A 283 20.30 -5.59 -20.84
CA GLY A 283 21.60 -4.93 -20.87
C GLY A 283 21.59 -3.50 -21.41
N SER A 284 20.44 -2.98 -21.84
CA SER A 284 20.29 -1.60 -22.30
C SER A 284 19.78 -0.63 -21.23
N ASN A 285 19.42 -1.13 -20.04
CA ASN A 285 18.90 -0.32 -18.94
C ASN A 285 20.04 0.31 -18.11
N ALA A 286 20.33 1.59 -18.40
CA ALA A 286 21.39 2.35 -17.72
C ALA A 286 21.23 2.43 -16.20
N GLN A 287 19.97 2.47 -15.71
CA GLN A 287 19.68 2.56 -14.28
C GLN A 287 20.23 1.35 -13.49
N LEU A 288 20.19 0.15 -14.08
CA LEU A 288 20.69 -1.07 -13.42
C LEU A 288 22.20 -1.02 -13.19
N TYR A 289 22.96 -0.55 -14.18
CA TYR A 289 24.40 -0.37 -14.05
C TYR A 289 24.75 0.67 -12.99
N ASN A 290 24.04 1.81 -13.01
CA ASN A 290 24.22 2.85 -12.00
C ASN A 290 23.90 2.33 -10.59
N ALA A 291 22.78 1.63 -10.41
CA ALA A 291 22.39 1.04 -9.11
C ALA A 291 23.42 0.02 -8.62
N LYS A 292 23.96 -0.80 -9.52
CA LYS A 292 25.01 -1.77 -9.18
C LYS A 292 26.30 -1.07 -8.73
N GLY A 293 26.69 0.02 -9.40
CA GLY A 293 27.84 0.83 -9.00
C GLY A 293 27.66 1.43 -7.60
N ILE A 294 26.49 2.02 -7.31
CA ILE A 294 26.18 2.55 -5.97
C ILE A 294 26.24 1.45 -4.91
N LEU A 295 25.69 0.28 -5.20
CA LEU A 295 25.67 -0.83 -4.26
C LEU A 295 27.09 -1.31 -3.93
N ILE A 296 27.98 -1.43 -4.93
CA ILE A 296 29.38 -1.78 -4.73
C ILE A 296 30.08 -0.76 -3.83
N GLU A 297 29.93 0.54 -4.11
CA GLU A 297 30.54 1.59 -3.28
C GLU A 297 30.04 1.52 -1.83
N SER A 298 28.73 1.31 -1.63
CA SER A 298 28.11 1.28 -0.29
C SER A 298 28.56 0.08 0.56
N GLN A 299 29.10 -0.95 -0.05
CA GLN A 299 29.57 -2.16 0.63
C GLN A 299 31.07 -2.16 0.94
N ILE A 300 31.79 -1.13 0.57
CA ILE A 300 33.22 -1.02 0.93
C ILE A 300 33.32 -0.82 2.46
N PRO A 301 33.88 -1.77 3.22
CA PRO A 301 34.03 -1.61 4.67
C PRO A 301 34.93 -0.41 5.02
N GLU A 302 34.64 0.26 6.14
CA GLU A 302 35.46 1.40 6.59
C GLU A 302 36.92 1.01 6.86
N ASP A 303 37.18 -0.24 7.25
CA ASP A 303 38.50 -0.82 7.54
C ASP A 303 39.06 -1.64 6.36
N ALA A 304 38.49 -1.50 5.16
CA ALA A 304 38.94 -2.24 3.98
C ALA A 304 40.41 -1.92 3.62
N SER A 305 41.14 -2.93 3.16
CA SER A 305 42.50 -2.71 2.66
C SER A 305 42.48 -1.83 1.40
N PRO A 306 43.59 -1.07 1.14
CA PRO A 306 43.70 -0.24 -0.07
C PRO A 306 43.39 -0.99 -1.36
N GLU A 307 43.79 -2.27 -1.46
CA GLU A 307 43.54 -3.12 -2.62
C GLU A 307 42.06 -3.42 -2.83
N VAL A 308 41.31 -3.67 -1.74
CA VAL A 308 39.85 -3.89 -1.78
C VAL A 308 39.15 -2.62 -2.21
N VAL A 309 39.49 -1.47 -1.63
CA VAL A 309 38.97 -0.16 -1.98
C VAL A 309 39.23 0.15 -3.45
N GLN A 310 40.45 -0.07 -3.94
CA GLN A 310 40.79 0.18 -5.33
C GLN A 310 39.98 -0.69 -6.28
N LYS A 311 39.91 -2.00 -6.05
CA LYS A 311 39.17 -2.95 -6.88
C LYS A 311 37.69 -2.60 -6.97
N SER A 312 37.07 -2.34 -5.83
CA SER A 312 35.64 -1.99 -5.77
C SER A 312 35.34 -0.67 -6.50
N ASN A 313 36.21 0.34 -6.34
CA ASN A 313 36.07 1.61 -7.04
C ASN A 313 36.28 1.49 -8.56
N GLU A 314 37.21 0.62 -9.01
CA GLU A 314 37.43 0.35 -10.44
C GLU A 314 36.18 -0.35 -11.04
N GLU A 315 35.61 -1.34 -10.35
CA GLU A 315 34.38 -2.02 -10.77
C GLU A 315 33.19 -1.03 -10.84
N ALA A 316 33.00 -0.20 -9.82
CA ALA A 316 31.95 0.81 -9.81
C ALA A 316 32.14 1.84 -10.94
N LEU A 317 33.38 2.25 -11.22
CA LEU A 317 33.73 3.20 -12.29
C LEU A 317 33.29 2.66 -13.68
N GLU A 318 33.56 1.39 -13.99
CA GLU A 318 33.16 0.77 -15.25
C GLU A 318 31.64 0.67 -15.38
N LEU A 319 30.93 0.40 -14.29
CA LEU A 319 29.47 0.37 -14.28
C LEU A 319 28.88 1.76 -14.53
N TYR A 320 29.38 2.81 -13.88
CA TYR A 320 28.93 4.18 -14.15
C TYR A 320 29.25 4.63 -15.57
N LYS A 321 30.42 4.25 -16.10
CA LYS A 321 30.78 4.48 -17.50
C LYS A 321 29.72 3.85 -18.43
N LYS A 322 29.36 2.59 -18.16
CA LYS A 322 28.33 1.90 -18.96
C LYS A 322 26.98 2.59 -18.89
N ALA A 323 26.58 3.10 -17.73
CA ALA A 323 25.33 3.87 -17.59
C ALA A 323 25.36 5.16 -18.44
N VAL A 324 26.47 5.90 -18.44
CA VAL A 324 26.65 7.10 -19.27
C VAL A 324 26.68 6.76 -20.77
N GLU A 325 27.33 5.66 -21.18
CA GLU A 325 27.33 5.22 -22.59
C GLU A 325 25.93 4.91 -23.12
N LEU A 326 25.07 4.34 -22.25
CA LEU A 326 23.69 4.01 -22.60
C LEU A 326 22.77 5.25 -22.61
N GLN A 327 23.00 6.21 -21.71
CA GLN A 327 22.20 7.43 -21.57
C GLN A 327 23.10 8.64 -21.32
N PRO A 328 23.78 9.16 -22.37
CA PRO A 328 24.81 10.20 -22.22
C PRO A 328 24.29 11.57 -21.76
N GLU A 329 22.98 11.82 -21.90
CA GLU A 329 22.34 13.09 -21.49
C GLU A 329 21.76 13.04 -20.07
N ASN A 330 21.86 11.90 -19.35
CA ASN A 330 21.34 11.79 -17.98
C ASN A 330 22.30 12.47 -16.99
N GLY A 331 21.83 13.53 -16.31
CA GLY A 331 22.64 14.32 -15.38
C GLY A 331 23.22 13.48 -14.22
N MET A 332 22.40 12.60 -13.62
CA MET A 332 22.85 11.76 -12.50
C MET A 332 23.90 10.74 -12.90
N TRP A 333 23.79 10.10 -14.09
CA TRP A 333 24.82 9.16 -14.56
C TRP A 333 26.13 9.89 -14.82
N ASN A 334 26.08 11.04 -15.46
CA ASN A 334 27.25 11.90 -15.67
C ASN A 334 27.87 12.32 -14.32
N TYR A 335 27.06 12.69 -13.33
CA TYR A 335 27.55 13.03 -11.99
C TYR A 335 28.29 11.89 -11.33
N HIS A 336 27.70 10.69 -11.28
CA HIS A 336 28.33 9.54 -10.63
C HIS A 336 29.65 9.15 -11.31
N TYR A 337 29.67 9.12 -12.63
CA TYR A 337 30.89 8.81 -13.37
C TYR A 337 31.98 9.88 -13.20
N GLY A 338 31.63 11.16 -13.33
CA GLY A 338 32.57 12.27 -13.12
C GLY A 338 33.11 12.34 -11.69
N ARG A 339 32.27 12.07 -10.68
CA ARG A 339 32.68 11.95 -9.28
C ARG A 339 33.69 10.84 -9.08
N MET A 340 33.45 9.68 -9.67
CA MET A 340 34.38 8.54 -9.55
C MET A 340 35.71 8.80 -10.25
N LEU A 341 35.70 9.49 -11.39
CA LEU A 341 36.96 9.94 -12.05
C LEU A 341 37.72 10.93 -11.16
N SER A 342 37.00 11.93 -10.58
CA SER A 342 37.61 12.88 -9.63
C SER A 342 38.26 12.13 -8.45
N ASN A 343 37.54 11.21 -7.82
CA ASN A 343 38.05 10.40 -6.71
C ASN A 343 39.26 9.52 -7.12
N LYS A 344 39.25 8.99 -8.36
CA LYS A 344 40.41 8.26 -8.89
C LYS A 344 41.65 9.16 -8.97
N GLY A 345 41.52 10.38 -9.44
CA GLY A 345 42.59 11.36 -9.47
C GLY A 345 43.13 11.67 -8.07
N VAL A 346 42.24 11.91 -7.10
CA VAL A 346 42.62 12.14 -5.69
C VAL A 346 43.41 10.96 -5.13
N ARG A 347 42.96 9.73 -5.30
CA ARG A 347 43.70 8.54 -4.83
C ARG A 347 45.13 8.44 -5.40
N ILE A 348 45.30 8.80 -6.67
CA ILE A 348 46.66 8.80 -7.28
C ILE A 348 47.51 9.89 -6.66
N VAL A 349 46.96 11.09 -6.40
CA VAL A 349 47.65 12.17 -5.68
C VAL A 349 48.10 11.70 -4.31
N ASP A 350 47.19 11.15 -3.52
CA ASP A 350 47.47 10.68 -2.16
C ASP A 350 48.54 9.57 -2.13
N ALA A 351 48.46 8.61 -3.04
CA ALA A 351 49.45 7.54 -3.18
C ALA A 351 50.85 8.04 -3.60
N SER A 352 50.92 9.23 -4.18
CA SER A 352 52.13 9.84 -4.69
C SER A 352 52.74 10.91 -3.78
N ALA A 353 52.08 11.20 -2.63
CA ALA A 353 52.42 12.35 -1.77
C ALA A 353 53.88 12.31 -1.20
N GLU A 354 54.44 11.13 -1.03
CA GLU A 354 55.80 10.95 -0.50
C GLU A 354 56.87 10.90 -1.59
N LEU A 355 56.53 11.00 -2.87
CA LEU A 355 57.48 10.98 -3.97
C LEU A 355 58.29 12.27 -4.00
N PRO A 356 59.56 12.21 -4.51
CA PRO A 356 60.33 13.42 -4.81
C PRO A 356 59.59 14.34 -5.75
N ALA A 357 59.72 15.67 -5.57
CA ALA A 357 58.95 16.68 -6.30
C ALA A 357 58.95 16.49 -7.84
N SER A 358 60.09 16.08 -8.42
CA SER A 358 60.21 15.84 -9.86
C SER A 358 59.39 14.63 -10.33
N GLU A 359 59.28 13.59 -9.49
CA GLU A 359 58.50 12.39 -9.79
C GLU A 359 57.02 12.65 -9.54
N TYR A 360 56.70 13.31 -8.44
CA TYR A 360 55.34 13.76 -8.13
C TYR A 360 54.72 14.58 -9.29
N ASN A 361 55.47 15.58 -9.81
CA ASN A 361 54.99 16.38 -10.93
C ASN A 361 54.75 15.54 -12.21
N LYS A 362 55.60 14.54 -12.47
CA LYS A 362 55.35 13.62 -13.59
C LYS A 362 54.06 12.80 -13.40
N VAL A 363 53.79 12.34 -12.18
CA VAL A 363 52.55 11.64 -11.89
C VAL A 363 51.34 12.55 -12.10
N LEU A 364 51.41 13.81 -11.64
CA LEU A 364 50.33 14.77 -11.88
C LEU A 364 50.07 14.96 -13.37
N GLU A 365 51.11 15.26 -14.14
CA GLU A 365 50.98 15.56 -15.57
C GLU A 365 50.54 14.36 -16.41
N GLN A 366 51.08 13.18 -16.11
CA GLN A 366 50.86 11.99 -16.93
C GLN A 366 49.66 11.14 -16.53
N GLN A 367 49.26 11.16 -15.25
CA GLN A 367 48.21 10.30 -14.74
C GLN A 367 46.99 11.10 -14.22
N VAL A 368 47.19 12.14 -13.42
CA VAL A 368 46.10 12.84 -12.73
C VAL A 368 45.41 13.84 -13.64
N PHE A 369 46.15 14.74 -14.30
CA PHE A 369 45.54 15.81 -15.11
C PHE A 369 44.71 15.28 -16.28
N PRO A 370 45.05 14.21 -16.99
CA PRO A 370 44.13 13.61 -17.98
C PRO A 370 42.82 13.14 -17.36
N ILE A 371 42.86 12.46 -16.21
CA ILE A 371 41.66 11.99 -15.50
C ILE A 371 40.78 13.19 -15.06
N TYR A 372 41.39 14.25 -14.57
CA TYR A 372 40.69 15.46 -14.15
C TYR A 372 40.02 16.15 -15.36
N ARG A 373 40.67 16.23 -16.52
CA ARG A 373 40.03 16.77 -17.74
C ARG A 373 38.87 15.94 -18.18
N ASP A 374 38.96 14.62 -18.09
CA ASP A 374 37.83 13.75 -18.38
C ASP A 374 36.68 13.96 -17.35
N ALA A 375 36.99 14.04 -16.05
CA ALA A 375 36.00 14.28 -14.99
C ALA A 375 35.22 15.58 -15.23
N ILE A 376 35.90 16.67 -15.65
CA ILE A 376 35.26 17.95 -15.96
C ILE A 376 34.13 17.77 -16.99
N ILE A 377 34.39 17.02 -18.08
CA ILE A 377 33.41 16.83 -19.14
C ILE A 377 32.08 16.29 -18.59
N TYR A 378 32.14 15.30 -17.73
CA TYR A 378 30.95 14.65 -17.18
C TYR A 378 30.31 15.47 -16.06
N LEU A 379 31.10 16.10 -15.20
CA LEU A 379 30.56 16.96 -14.12
C LEU A 379 29.88 18.22 -14.66
N GLU A 380 30.43 18.84 -15.71
CA GLU A 380 29.78 19.97 -16.40
C GLU A 380 28.48 19.55 -17.09
N LYS A 381 28.47 18.39 -17.77
CA LYS A 381 27.24 17.82 -18.32
C LYS A 381 26.20 17.54 -17.27
N ALA A 382 26.61 17.02 -16.10
CA ALA A 382 25.71 16.74 -15.00
C ALA A 382 24.96 18.00 -14.56
N ILE A 383 25.70 19.10 -14.32
CA ILE A 383 25.11 20.38 -13.89
C ILE A 383 24.21 20.96 -15.00
N ALA A 384 24.63 20.86 -16.25
CA ALA A 384 23.84 21.38 -17.36
C ALA A 384 22.51 20.65 -17.56
N ALA A 385 22.50 19.31 -17.32
CA ALA A 385 21.33 18.47 -17.50
C ALA A 385 20.38 18.47 -16.30
N ASP A 386 20.90 18.52 -15.07
CA ASP A 386 20.11 18.44 -13.82
C ASP A 386 20.80 19.25 -12.69
N PRO A 387 20.70 20.58 -12.73
CA PRO A 387 21.41 21.43 -11.77
C PRO A 387 20.96 21.24 -10.32
N ASP A 388 19.70 20.86 -10.09
CA ASP A 388 19.17 20.73 -8.74
C ASP A 388 19.67 19.45 -8.04
N ASN A 389 19.73 18.32 -8.75
CA ASN A 389 20.12 17.03 -8.18
C ASN A 389 21.63 16.77 -8.28
N THR A 390 22.37 17.53 -9.10
CA THR A 390 23.80 17.31 -9.31
C THR A 390 24.68 18.41 -8.68
N ARG A 391 24.14 19.23 -7.77
CA ARG A 391 24.89 20.27 -7.05
C ARG A 391 26.20 19.79 -6.41
N GLY A 392 26.28 18.51 -6.04
CA GLY A 392 27.51 17.88 -5.55
C GLY A 392 28.68 17.89 -6.56
N ALA A 393 28.42 18.18 -7.84
CA ALA A 393 29.47 18.37 -8.85
C ALA A 393 30.24 19.69 -8.68
N LEU A 394 29.62 20.75 -8.16
CA LEU A 394 30.24 22.06 -8.01
C LEU A 394 31.53 22.03 -7.16
N PRO A 395 31.55 21.50 -5.93
CA PRO A 395 32.77 21.40 -5.14
C PRO A 395 33.85 20.52 -5.79
N LEU A 396 33.46 19.49 -6.54
CA LEU A 396 34.39 18.64 -7.28
C LEU A 396 35.05 19.40 -8.42
N LEU A 397 34.28 20.10 -9.24
CA LEU A 397 34.80 20.95 -10.32
C LEU A 397 35.71 22.05 -9.79
N ARG A 398 35.30 22.74 -8.73
CA ARG A 398 36.16 23.75 -8.08
C ARG A 398 37.50 23.18 -7.70
N ASN A 399 37.55 22.01 -7.06
CA ASN A 399 38.76 21.33 -6.64
C ASN A 399 39.64 20.93 -7.85
N ILE A 400 39.01 20.38 -8.89
CA ILE A 400 39.70 19.98 -10.12
C ILE A 400 40.32 21.20 -10.81
N TYR A 401 39.55 22.30 -11.02
CA TYR A 401 40.07 23.51 -11.64
C TYR A 401 41.20 24.16 -10.83
N TYR A 402 41.10 24.15 -9.50
CA TYR A 402 42.20 24.57 -8.64
C TYR A 402 43.47 23.78 -8.88
N ASN A 403 43.39 22.44 -8.92
CA ASN A 403 44.55 21.56 -9.14
C ASN A 403 45.14 21.70 -10.55
N LEU A 404 44.34 22.05 -11.54
CA LEU A 404 44.80 22.30 -12.91
C LEU A 404 45.32 23.73 -13.10
N GLY A 405 45.19 24.62 -12.11
CA GLY A 405 45.59 26.02 -12.20
C GLY A 405 44.63 26.88 -13.05
N ASP A 406 43.43 26.41 -13.32
CA ASP A 406 42.38 27.10 -14.11
C ASP A 406 41.54 28.04 -13.21
N ASN A 407 42.12 29.19 -12.89
CA ASN A 407 41.50 30.17 -11.99
C ASN A 407 40.20 30.76 -12.54
N GLU A 408 40.05 30.89 -13.86
CA GLU A 408 38.86 31.43 -14.49
C GLU A 408 37.65 30.53 -14.27
N ASN A 409 37.78 29.24 -14.60
CA ASN A 409 36.70 28.29 -14.41
C ASN A 409 36.45 28.03 -12.91
N MET A 410 37.50 28.04 -12.06
CA MET A 410 37.29 27.93 -10.62
C MET A 410 36.40 29.04 -10.07
N GLN A 411 36.67 30.34 -10.43
CA GLN A 411 35.82 31.43 -10.02
C GLN A 411 34.41 31.37 -10.59
N ARG A 412 34.24 30.91 -11.83
CA ARG A 412 32.93 30.65 -12.42
C ARG A 412 32.12 29.67 -11.59
N ILE A 413 32.73 28.55 -11.17
CA ILE A 413 32.07 27.54 -10.34
C ILE A 413 31.75 28.08 -8.94
N GLU A 414 32.63 28.86 -8.35
CA GLU A 414 32.40 29.51 -7.03
C GLU A 414 31.18 30.43 -7.06
N ALA A 415 30.94 31.13 -8.17
CA ALA A 415 29.77 31.98 -8.34
C ALA A 415 28.45 31.21 -8.51
N MET A 416 28.48 29.91 -8.75
CA MET A 416 27.30 29.04 -8.88
C MET A 416 26.95 28.31 -7.58
N GLN A 417 27.83 28.33 -6.55
CA GLN A 417 27.59 27.72 -5.25
C GLN A 417 26.67 28.57 -4.37
#